data_2f26b6dddb2b0375ee9886fcffb19b53
#
_entry.id   2f26b6dddb2b0375ee9886fcffb19b53
#
_cell.length_a   1.000
_cell.length_b   1.000
_cell.length_c   1.000
_cell.angle_alpha   90.00
_cell.angle_beta   90.00
_cell.angle_gamma   90.00
#
_symmetry.space_group_name_H-M   'P 1'
#
loop_
_entity.id
_entity.type
_entity.pdbx_description
1 polymer ?
#
loop_
_entity_poly.entity_id
_entity_poly.type
_entity_poly.pdbx_seq_one_letter_code
_entity_poly.pdbx_strand_id
1 'polypeptide(L)'
;YDTPLKKWIEEELDKAFEFYKNEIEQRRWYGTFDYGDVMHTYDGARHCWKYDMGGYAWQNTELVPTLWLWYAFLRSGRGDIFNVAEAMSRHAADVDVYHIGEYKGIGSRHNVIHWGDSCKEPRIAMAGHHRALYFLSGGDFRIRDVFDDVKDGDYSTLNIDPLRFFYKKEEMKLPTHARSGPDWSTFCSNWYTQWELYGDTKYRDKIQTGIDDLKKAPMRLISGSNFEYDPETGHLGYIGESAAGGSHLVVCMGGPQTWMELADLLDDPEFRDMLIQYGSFYYLPEEEKRRVSNGLIKGSGFVYPYMASAMAAYAARETDNRMLAYQVWQVLVHSLAGKDKNEGFDKEIIKNY
;
A
#
# COMPACT_ATOMS: atom_id res chain seq x y z
N TYR A 1 23.98 -3.34 14.96
CA TYR A 1 24.80 -2.23 15.47
C TYR A 1 23.90 -1.24 16.20
N ASP A 2 24.29 -0.89 17.43
CA ASP A 2 23.56 0.05 18.28
C ASP A 2 24.10 1.46 18.02
N THR A 3 23.43 2.20 17.14
CA THR A 3 23.85 3.55 16.75
C THR A 3 22.87 4.59 17.31
N PRO A 4 23.30 5.85 17.56
CA PRO A 4 22.39 6.91 17.99
C PRO A 4 21.22 7.13 17.02
N LEU A 5 21.43 6.99 15.70
CA LEU A 5 20.34 7.07 14.70
C LEU A 5 19.33 5.96 14.88
N LYS A 6 19.78 4.71 15.03
CA LYS A 6 18.87 3.59 15.29
C LYS A 6 18.03 3.85 16.54
N LYS A 7 18.67 4.27 17.63
CA LYS A 7 17.97 4.60 18.86
C LYS A 7 16.92 5.69 18.65
N TRP A 8 17.28 6.77 17.97
CA TRP A 8 16.35 7.85 17.66
C TRP A 8 15.17 7.38 16.79
N ILE A 9 15.42 6.57 15.75
CA ILE A 9 14.35 5.99 14.90
C ILE A 9 13.41 5.13 15.74
N GLU A 10 13.95 4.27 16.61
CA GLU A 10 13.14 3.44 17.49
C GLU A 10 12.27 4.28 18.44
N GLU A 11 12.83 5.35 19.00
CA GLU A 11 12.11 6.28 19.86
C GLU A 11 10.97 7.00 19.10
N GLU A 12 11.18 7.42 17.86
CA GLU A 12 10.14 8.06 17.04
C GLU A 12 9.02 7.08 16.64
N LEU A 13 9.38 5.83 16.31
CA LEU A 13 8.40 4.79 16.03
C LEU A 13 7.58 4.43 17.28
N ASP A 14 8.21 4.36 18.44
CA ASP A 14 7.51 4.14 19.71
C ASP A 14 6.57 5.31 20.04
N LYS A 15 6.99 6.56 19.85
CA LYS A 15 6.12 7.74 20.03
C LYS A 15 4.89 7.68 19.12
N ALA A 16 5.05 7.27 17.87
CA ALA A 16 3.93 7.13 16.95
C ALA A 16 2.91 6.09 17.45
N PHE A 17 3.38 4.94 17.95
CA PHE A 17 2.52 3.92 18.51
C PHE A 17 1.83 4.40 19.79
N GLU A 18 2.57 4.99 20.74
CA GLU A 18 2.01 5.51 21.99
C GLU A 18 0.97 6.62 21.73
N PHE A 19 1.15 7.44 20.69
CA PHE A 19 0.16 8.43 20.30
C PHE A 19 -1.19 7.75 19.96
N TYR A 20 -1.20 6.76 19.05
CA TYR A 20 -2.44 6.04 18.71
C TYR A 20 -3.05 5.29 19.88
N LYS A 21 -2.24 4.60 20.68
CA LYS A 21 -2.68 3.90 21.88
C LYS A 21 -3.37 4.85 22.86
N ASN A 22 -2.78 6.01 23.10
CA ASN A 22 -3.35 7.01 23.99
C ASN A 22 -4.64 7.64 23.44
N GLU A 23 -4.74 7.85 22.12
CA GLU A 23 -5.97 8.33 21.49
C GLU A 23 -7.11 7.31 21.60
N ILE A 24 -6.83 6.02 21.40
CA ILE A 24 -7.81 4.95 21.59
C ILE A 24 -8.34 4.97 23.03
N GLU A 25 -7.46 5.05 24.02
CA GLU A 25 -7.82 5.07 25.45
C GLU A 25 -8.58 6.37 25.83
N GLN A 26 -8.08 7.51 25.42
CA GLN A 26 -8.67 8.80 25.77
C GLN A 26 -10.05 8.99 25.15
N ARG A 27 -10.22 8.53 23.91
CA ARG A 27 -11.46 8.74 23.13
C ARG A 27 -12.42 7.56 23.22
N ARG A 28 -12.00 6.46 23.85
CA ARG A 28 -12.83 5.26 24.04
C ARG A 28 -13.26 4.63 22.69
N TRP A 29 -12.34 4.47 21.74
CA TRP A 29 -12.61 3.82 20.48
C TRP A 29 -12.73 2.30 20.64
N TYR A 30 -13.79 1.84 21.34
CA TYR A 30 -14.01 0.44 21.71
C TYR A 30 -15.35 -0.14 21.22
N GLY A 31 -16.15 0.62 20.51
CA GLY A 31 -17.41 0.13 19.95
C GLY A 31 -17.21 -0.93 18.87
N THR A 32 -18.26 -1.62 18.50
CA THR A 32 -18.24 -2.67 17.46
C THR A 32 -17.67 -2.15 16.13
N PHE A 33 -17.93 -0.89 15.80
CA PHE A 33 -17.48 -0.26 14.55
C PHE A 33 -16.20 0.56 14.69
N ASP A 34 -15.75 0.82 15.91
CA ASP A 34 -14.64 1.74 16.15
C ASP A 34 -13.36 1.01 16.60
N TYR A 35 -13.52 -0.13 17.28
CA TYR A 35 -12.36 -0.85 17.83
C TYR A 35 -11.52 -1.49 16.73
N GLY A 36 -10.27 -1.06 16.65
CA GLY A 36 -9.34 -1.49 15.62
C GLY A 36 -9.25 -0.56 14.42
N ASP A 37 -9.99 0.56 14.40
CA ASP A 37 -9.82 1.61 13.41
C ASP A 37 -9.17 2.86 14.01
N VAL A 38 -8.73 3.77 13.15
CA VAL A 38 -8.12 5.04 13.52
C VAL A 38 -8.77 6.17 12.75
N MET A 39 -8.90 7.34 13.38
CA MET A 39 -9.41 8.51 12.68
C MET A 39 -8.42 9.07 11.68
N HIS A 40 -8.93 9.60 10.60
CA HIS A 40 -8.18 10.22 9.53
C HIS A 40 -7.81 11.66 9.90
N THR A 41 -6.55 11.99 9.85
CA THR A 41 -5.95 13.32 9.96
C THR A 41 -6.22 14.05 11.31
N TYR A 42 -5.22 14.07 12.14
CA TYR A 42 -5.18 14.84 13.38
C TYR A 42 -4.72 16.29 13.12
N ASP A 43 -5.45 17.25 13.73
CA ASP A 43 -5.05 18.66 13.76
C ASP A 43 -4.33 18.95 15.09
N GLY A 44 -3.02 18.98 15.06
CA GLY A 44 -2.20 19.20 16.26
C GLY A 44 -2.34 20.60 16.88
N ALA A 45 -2.72 21.61 16.10
CA ALA A 45 -2.93 22.96 16.58
C ALA A 45 -4.24 23.11 17.38
N ARG A 46 -5.25 22.34 17.00
CA ARG A 46 -6.57 22.33 17.64
C ARG A 46 -6.76 21.17 18.61
N HIS A 47 -5.82 20.23 18.65
CA HIS A 47 -5.92 18.98 19.41
C HIS A 47 -7.23 18.21 19.14
N CYS A 48 -7.64 18.12 17.87
CA CYS A 48 -8.83 17.40 17.43
C CYS A 48 -8.58 16.65 16.14
N TRP A 49 -9.45 15.67 15.85
CA TRP A 49 -9.46 14.95 14.58
C TRP A 49 -10.37 15.66 13.57
N LYS A 50 -10.08 15.54 12.27
CA LYS A 50 -10.90 16.17 11.22
C LYS A 50 -12.33 15.67 11.19
N TYR A 51 -12.62 14.52 11.76
CA TYR A 51 -13.99 14.07 11.96
C TYR A 51 -14.85 15.10 12.70
N ASP A 52 -14.31 15.68 13.77
CA ASP A 52 -14.98 16.69 14.57
C ASP A 52 -15.27 17.98 13.76
N MET A 53 -14.59 18.15 12.63
CA MET A 53 -14.73 19.28 11.71
C MET A 53 -15.53 18.94 10.44
N GLY A 54 -16.18 17.76 10.39
CA GLY A 54 -16.94 17.31 9.23
C GLY A 54 -16.10 16.77 8.08
N GLY A 55 -14.84 16.39 8.32
CA GLY A 55 -14.00 15.68 7.37
C GLY A 55 -14.33 14.19 7.28
N TYR A 56 -13.45 13.42 6.63
CA TYR A 56 -13.53 11.97 6.62
C TYR A 56 -13.27 11.41 8.01
N ALA A 57 -14.18 10.57 8.50
CA ALA A 57 -14.16 10.09 9.88
C ALA A 57 -13.01 9.14 10.14
N TRP A 58 -13.04 8.00 9.50
CA TRP A 58 -12.17 6.87 9.78
C TRP A 58 -11.27 6.58 8.58
N GLN A 59 -10.06 6.12 8.86
CA GLN A 59 -9.08 5.81 7.82
C GLN A 59 -9.28 4.40 7.29
N ASN A 60 -9.81 3.51 8.10
CA ASN A 60 -9.79 2.08 7.86
C ASN A 60 -8.35 1.61 7.62
N THR A 61 -8.16 0.62 6.77
CA THR A 61 -6.85 0.11 6.41
C THR A 61 -6.23 0.78 5.17
N GLU A 62 -6.77 1.90 4.71
CA GLU A 62 -6.36 2.54 3.46
C GLU A 62 -4.86 2.79 3.33
N LEU A 63 -4.22 3.31 4.37
CA LEU A 63 -2.78 3.60 4.37
C LEU A 63 -1.95 2.45 4.97
N VAL A 64 -2.52 1.26 5.02
CA VAL A 64 -1.91 0.00 5.50
C VAL A 64 -1.35 0.06 6.93
N PRO A 65 -2.04 0.69 7.89
CA PRO A 65 -1.59 0.76 9.27
C PRO A 65 -1.47 -0.60 9.94
N THR A 66 -2.23 -1.60 9.50
CA THR A 66 -2.09 -2.99 9.91
C THR A 66 -0.69 -3.53 9.64
N LEU A 67 -0.12 -3.30 8.45
CA LEU A 67 1.23 -3.73 8.13
C LEU A 67 2.27 -3.04 9.01
N TRP A 68 2.12 -1.72 9.26
CA TRP A 68 2.97 -1.00 10.19
C TRP A 68 2.97 -1.62 11.58
N LEU A 69 1.79 -1.93 12.13
CA LEU A 69 1.65 -2.51 13.45
C LEU A 69 2.26 -3.92 13.54
N TRP A 70 2.03 -4.77 12.53
CA TRP A 70 2.63 -6.10 12.50
C TRP A 70 4.16 -6.05 12.38
N TYR A 71 4.71 -5.17 11.54
CA TYR A 71 6.15 -4.96 11.47
C TYR A 71 6.72 -4.41 12.78
N ALA A 72 6.01 -3.49 13.44
CA ALA A 72 6.41 -2.98 14.74
C ALA A 72 6.41 -4.09 15.80
N PHE A 73 5.41 -4.96 15.82
CA PHE A 73 5.38 -6.13 16.69
C PHE A 73 6.52 -7.10 16.41
N LEU A 74 6.71 -7.51 15.16
CA LEU A 74 7.77 -8.45 14.78
C LEU A 74 9.17 -7.90 15.10
N ARG A 75 9.36 -6.59 15.02
CA ARG A 75 10.60 -5.91 15.37
C ARG A 75 10.84 -5.82 16.88
N SER A 76 9.81 -5.53 17.66
CA SER A 76 9.94 -5.19 19.08
C SER A 76 9.55 -6.31 20.06
N GLY A 77 8.69 -7.24 19.64
CA GLY A 77 8.10 -8.26 20.50
C GLY A 77 7.10 -7.72 21.54
N ARG A 78 6.64 -6.46 21.40
CA ARG A 78 5.74 -5.81 22.37
C ARG A 78 4.33 -6.37 22.28
N GLY A 79 3.81 -6.93 23.39
CA GLY A 79 2.47 -7.51 23.46
C GLY A 79 1.34 -6.47 23.30
N ASP A 80 1.55 -5.22 23.73
CA ASP A 80 0.56 -4.16 23.55
C ASP A 80 0.42 -3.76 22.06
N ILE A 81 1.50 -3.78 21.29
CA ILE A 81 1.44 -3.61 19.83
C ILE A 81 0.68 -4.78 19.19
N PHE A 82 0.95 -6.02 19.61
CA PHE A 82 0.21 -7.19 19.13
C PHE A 82 -1.30 -7.02 19.31
N ASN A 83 -1.74 -6.60 20.49
CA ASN A 83 -3.17 -6.43 20.77
C ASN A 83 -3.85 -5.40 19.86
N VAL A 84 -3.19 -4.28 19.58
CA VAL A 84 -3.72 -3.27 18.65
C VAL A 84 -3.68 -3.76 17.21
N ALA A 85 -2.62 -4.45 16.80
CA ALA A 85 -2.51 -5.05 15.48
C ALA A 85 -3.58 -6.11 15.22
N GLU A 86 -3.86 -6.97 16.22
CA GLU A 86 -4.94 -7.95 16.17
C GLU A 86 -6.29 -7.26 16.04
N ALA A 87 -6.58 -6.26 16.90
CA ALA A 87 -7.83 -5.52 16.85
C ALA A 87 -8.05 -4.87 15.48
N MET A 88 -7.03 -4.22 14.92
CA MET A 88 -7.11 -3.59 13.59
C MET A 88 -7.30 -4.61 12.47
N SER A 89 -6.62 -5.75 12.52
CA SER A 89 -6.81 -6.82 11.53
C SER A 89 -8.22 -7.40 11.58
N ARG A 90 -8.77 -7.61 12.77
CA ARG A 90 -10.15 -8.10 12.92
C ARG A 90 -11.18 -7.05 12.49
N HIS A 91 -10.97 -5.79 12.82
CA HIS A 91 -11.83 -4.70 12.35
C HIS A 91 -11.85 -4.65 10.82
N ALA A 92 -10.69 -4.60 10.19
CA ALA A 92 -10.61 -4.59 8.74
C ALA A 92 -11.26 -5.82 8.11
N ALA A 93 -11.07 -7.01 8.70
CA ALA A 93 -11.65 -8.24 8.23
C ALA A 93 -13.19 -8.26 8.34
N ASP A 94 -13.75 -7.82 9.47
CA ASP A 94 -15.15 -8.00 9.78
C ASP A 94 -16.03 -6.78 9.45
N VAL A 95 -15.46 -5.57 9.47
CA VAL A 95 -16.21 -4.30 9.34
C VAL A 95 -15.97 -3.63 8.00
N ASP A 96 -14.72 -3.61 7.50
CA ASP A 96 -14.39 -2.81 6.32
C ASP A 96 -14.60 -3.55 5.00
N VAL A 97 -14.64 -4.88 5.01
CA VAL A 97 -14.77 -5.73 3.82
C VAL A 97 -16.24 -6.08 3.58
N TYR A 98 -16.66 -6.02 2.31
CA TYR A 98 -17.94 -6.56 1.88
C TYR A 98 -17.85 -8.07 1.70
N HIS A 99 -18.60 -8.82 2.50
CA HIS A 99 -18.62 -10.29 2.47
C HIS A 99 -19.65 -10.87 1.53
N ILE A 100 -20.66 -10.08 1.18
CA ILE A 100 -21.79 -10.49 0.34
C ILE A 100 -22.20 -9.35 -0.62
N GLY A 101 -23.01 -9.70 -1.61
CA GLY A 101 -23.60 -8.73 -2.56
C GLY A 101 -22.65 -8.36 -3.69
N GLU A 102 -23.02 -7.31 -4.42
CA GLU A 102 -22.35 -6.87 -5.66
C GLU A 102 -20.93 -6.32 -5.44
N TYR A 103 -20.59 -5.96 -4.22
CA TYR A 103 -19.26 -5.43 -3.84
C TYR A 103 -18.42 -6.43 -3.04
N LYS A 104 -18.81 -7.71 -3.02
CA LYS A 104 -18.06 -8.75 -2.29
C LYS A 104 -16.57 -8.72 -2.67
N GLY A 105 -15.71 -8.76 -1.66
CA GLY A 105 -14.26 -8.82 -1.82
C GLY A 105 -13.57 -7.47 -2.06
N ILE A 106 -14.30 -6.37 -1.95
CA ILE A 106 -13.72 -5.01 -1.84
C ILE A 106 -14.17 -4.37 -0.52
N GLY A 107 -13.69 -3.18 -0.20
CA GLY A 107 -14.02 -2.52 1.06
C GLY A 107 -14.31 -1.03 0.94
N SER A 108 -14.66 -0.41 2.05
CA SER A 108 -14.93 1.03 2.13
C SER A 108 -13.74 1.80 2.67
N ARG A 109 -13.33 2.81 1.93
CA ARG A 109 -12.28 3.77 2.30
C ARG A 109 -12.87 4.96 3.06
N HIS A 110 -12.19 5.46 4.10
CA HIS A 110 -12.50 6.66 4.88
C HIS A 110 -13.82 6.64 5.64
N ASN A 111 -14.66 5.66 5.47
CA ASN A 111 -15.99 5.57 6.06
C ASN A 111 -16.31 4.14 6.44
N VAL A 112 -17.35 3.98 7.23
CA VAL A 112 -17.96 2.68 7.44
C VAL A 112 -18.61 2.18 6.15
N ILE A 113 -18.74 0.87 6.04
CA ILE A 113 -19.11 0.15 4.83
C ILE A 113 -20.37 0.66 4.11
N HIS A 114 -21.33 1.18 4.84
CA HIS A 114 -22.63 1.63 4.29
C HIS A 114 -22.65 3.07 3.78
N TRP A 115 -21.53 3.80 3.89
CA TRP A 115 -21.45 5.19 3.45
C TRP A 115 -20.77 5.31 2.09
N GLY A 116 -21.33 6.12 1.22
CA GLY A 116 -20.76 6.68 0.01
C GLY A 116 -20.18 5.70 -1.02
N ASP A 117 -20.71 5.69 -2.22
CA ASP A 117 -20.23 4.81 -3.31
C ASP A 117 -18.80 5.13 -3.77
N SER A 118 -18.39 6.39 -3.70
CA SER A 118 -17.05 6.81 -4.12
C SER A 118 -15.92 6.24 -3.28
N CYS A 119 -16.23 5.71 -2.10
CA CYS A 119 -15.26 5.17 -1.16
C CYS A 119 -15.11 3.65 -1.22
N LYS A 120 -15.77 2.96 -2.16
CA LYS A 120 -15.65 1.51 -2.33
C LYS A 120 -14.46 1.20 -3.22
N GLU A 121 -13.47 0.51 -2.67
CA GLU A 121 -12.20 0.24 -3.34
C GLU A 121 -11.59 -1.11 -2.95
N PRO A 122 -10.83 -1.76 -3.86
CA PRO A 122 -10.19 -3.05 -3.59
C PRO A 122 -9.20 -3.01 -2.42
N ARG A 123 -8.38 -1.97 -2.31
CA ARG A 123 -7.24 -1.87 -1.39
C ARG A 123 -7.55 -2.12 0.08
N ILE A 124 -8.78 -1.89 0.50
CA ILE A 124 -9.23 -2.13 1.88
C ILE A 124 -9.34 -3.65 2.15
N ALA A 125 -9.66 -4.43 1.13
CA ALA A 125 -9.84 -5.88 1.22
C ALA A 125 -8.56 -6.67 0.90
N MET A 126 -7.38 -6.09 1.12
CA MET A 126 -6.12 -6.76 0.86
C MET A 126 -5.82 -7.83 1.93
N ALA A 127 -5.61 -9.08 1.51
CA ALA A 127 -5.26 -10.18 2.41
C ALA A 127 -4.02 -9.88 3.27
N GLY A 128 -3.08 -9.09 2.76
CA GLY A 128 -1.89 -8.63 3.47
C GLY A 128 -2.19 -7.99 4.82
N HIS A 129 -3.35 -7.36 5.02
CA HIS A 129 -3.76 -6.80 6.31
C HIS A 129 -3.93 -7.84 7.41
N HIS A 130 -4.19 -9.11 7.05
CA HIS A 130 -4.58 -10.17 7.98
C HIS A 130 -3.60 -11.35 8.01
N ARG A 131 -2.66 -11.43 7.05
CA ARG A 131 -1.73 -12.57 6.93
C ARG A 131 -0.91 -12.78 8.20
N ALA A 132 -0.38 -11.72 8.79
CA ALA A 132 0.39 -11.83 10.03
C ALA A 132 -0.46 -12.43 11.17
N LEU A 133 -1.71 -11.97 11.34
CA LEU A 133 -2.62 -12.53 12.33
C LEU A 133 -2.89 -14.02 12.06
N TYR A 134 -3.17 -14.38 10.81
CA TYR A 134 -3.43 -15.76 10.43
C TYR A 134 -2.29 -16.69 10.80
N PHE A 135 -1.06 -16.36 10.41
CA PHE A 135 0.09 -17.23 10.66
C PHE A 135 0.53 -17.23 12.12
N LEU A 136 0.49 -16.10 12.81
CA LEU A 136 0.87 -16.00 14.22
C LEU A 136 -0.14 -16.65 15.16
N SER A 137 -1.42 -16.71 14.78
CA SER A 137 -2.46 -17.41 15.56
C SER A 137 -2.50 -18.92 15.31
N GLY A 138 -1.70 -19.43 14.36
CA GLY A 138 -1.73 -20.84 13.98
C GLY A 138 -2.89 -21.20 13.05
N GLY A 139 -3.41 -20.24 12.30
CA GLY A 139 -4.45 -20.47 11.29
C GLY A 139 -5.85 -20.08 11.76
N ASP A 140 -6.06 -18.83 12.12
CA ASP A 140 -7.36 -18.29 12.52
C ASP A 140 -8.44 -18.59 11.47
N PHE A 141 -9.49 -19.28 11.87
CA PHE A 141 -10.55 -19.73 10.96
C PHE A 141 -11.33 -18.56 10.33
N ARG A 142 -11.57 -17.49 11.11
CA ARG A 142 -12.30 -16.32 10.60
C ARG A 142 -11.48 -15.58 9.54
N ILE A 143 -10.19 -15.42 9.79
CA ILE A 143 -9.29 -14.78 8.81
C ILE A 143 -9.19 -15.64 7.54
N ARG A 144 -9.19 -16.96 7.65
CA ARG A 144 -9.23 -17.86 6.49
C ARG A 144 -10.51 -17.65 5.67
N ASP A 145 -11.67 -17.54 6.32
CA ASP A 145 -12.92 -17.26 5.63
C ASP A 145 -12.88 -15.91 4.89
N VAL A 146 -12.24 -14.90 5.47
CA VAL A 146 -12.02 -13.59 4.80
C VAL A 146 -11.11 -13.74 3.58
N PHE A 147 -10.04 -14.54 3.65
CA PHE A 147 -9.22 -14.82 2.46
C PHE A 147 -10.04 -15.45 1.33
N ASP A 148 -10.99 -16.31 1.66
CA ASP A 148 -11.90 -16.90 0.68
C ASP A 148 -12.92 -15.87 0.14
N ASP A 149 -13.35 -14.91 0.95
CA ASP A 149 -14.28 -13.87 0.51
C ASP A 149 -13.63 -12.87 -0.47
N VAL A 150 -12.32 -12.56 -0.27
CA VAL A 150 -11.64 -11.52 -1.05
C VAL A 150 -10.90 -12.03 -2.29
N LYS A 151 -10.71 -13.34 -2.44
CA LYS A 151 -9.89 -13.92 -3.52
C LYS A 151 -10.34 -13.56 -4.94
N ASP A 152 -11.63 -13.39 -5.14
CA ASP A 152 -12.24 -13.00 -6.42
C ASP A 152 -12.83 -11.57 -6.36
N GLY A 153 -12.34 -10.73 -5.46
CA GLY A 153 -12.78 -9.34 -5.28
C GLY A 153 -12.50 -8.44 -6.49
N ASP A 154 -11.62 -8.85 -7.38
CA ASP A 154 -11.36 -8.18 -8.65
C ASP A 154 -12.59 -8.16 -9.57
N TYR A 155 -13.47 -9.18 -9.51
CA TYR A 155 -14.72 -9.19 -10.27
C TYR A 155 -15.70 -8.10 -9.82
N SER A 156 -15.64 -7.63 -8.58
CA SER A 156 -16.49 -6.54 -8.10
C SER A 156 -16.21 -5.21 -8.78
N THR A 157 -15.05 -5.07 -9.42
CA THR A 157 -14.74 -3.89 -10.24
C THR A 157 -15.60 -3.76 -11.50
N LEU A 158 -16.24 -4.85 -11.95
CA LEU A 158 -17.24 -4.82 -13.03
C LEU A 158 -18.49 -4.04 -12.62
N ASN A 159 -18.82 -4.04 -11.33
CA ASN A 159 -19.97 -3.34 -10.77
C ASN A 159 -19.60 -1.90 -10.37
N ILE A 160 -18.37 -1.71 -9.91
CA ILE A 160 -17.88 -0.40 -9.50
C ILE A 160 -16.42 -0.18 -9.96
N ASP A 161 -16.26 0.34 -11.16
CA ASP A 161 -14.95 0.59 -11.75
C ASP A 161 -14.15 1.59 -10.89
N PRO A 162 -12.91 1.27 -10.50
CA PRO A 162 -12.06 2.16 -9.69
C PRO A 162 -11.78 3.52 -10.34
N LEU A 163 -11.83 3.61 -11.66
CA LEU A 163 -11.56 4.84 -12.43
C LEU A 163 -12.78 5.43 -13.13
N ARG A 164 -14.00 5.04 -12.73
CA ARG A 164 -15.27 5.46 -13.32
C ARG A 164 -15.50 6.97 -13.45
N PHE A 165 -14.81 7.76 -12.64
CA PHE A 165 -14.90 9.22 -12.71
C PHE A 165 -13.97 9.85 -13.75
N PHE A 166 -13.04 9.08 -14.31
CA PHE A 166 -11.96 9.58 -15.17
C PHE A 166 -12.06 9.06 -16.59
N TYR A 167 -12.66 7.88 -16.79
CA TYR A 167 -12.76 7.22 -18.09
C TYR A 167 -14.19 6.84 -18.39
N LYS A 168 -14.55 6.90 -19.68
CA LYS A 168 -15.87 6.51 -20.17
C LYS A 168 -15.85 5.05 -20.58
N LYS A 169 -16.88 4.32 -20.23
CA LYS A 169 -16.99 2.88 -20.51
C LYS A 169 -16.97 2.57 -22.00
N GLU A 170 -17.51 3.46 -22.84
CA GLU A 170 -17.59 3.31 -24.29
C GLU A 170 -16.23 3.40 -25.00
N GLU A 171 -15.21 3.95 -24.33
CA GLU A 171 -13.86 4.12 -24.86
C GLU A 171 -12.93 2.99 -24.46
N MET A 172 -13.40 2.05 -23.61
CA MET A 172 -12.60 0.97 -23.06
C MET A 172 -12.55 -0.25 -23.98
N LYS A 173 -11.40 -0.92 -23.96
CA LYS A 173 -11.17 -2.21 -24.64
C LYS A 173 -11.34 -3.40 -23.70
N LEU A 174 -11.04 -3.22 -22.40
CA LEU A 174 -11.23 -4.20 -21.35
C LEU A 174 -12.40 -3.80 -20.45
N PRO A 175 -12.98 -4.74 -19.68
CA PRO A 175 -14.27 -4.53 -19.00
C PRO A 175 -14.26 -3.50 -17.87
N THR A 176 -13.11 -3.28 -17.21
CA THR A 176 -12.96 -2.38 -16.06
C THR A 176 -11.54 -1.79 -16.01
N HIS A 177 -11.17 -1.16 -14.90
CA HIS A 177 -9.83 -0.64 -14.66
C HIS A 177 -9.21 -1.21 -13.38
N ALA A 178 -7.88 -1.12 -13.30
CA ALA A 178 -7.11 -1.31 -12.08
C ALA A 178 -5.94 -0.33 -12.02
N ARG A 179 -5.68 0.23 -10.85
CA ARG A 179 -4.44 0.97 -10.58
C ARG A 179 -3.40 -0.01 -10.06
N SER A 180 -2.18 0.09 -10.51
CA SER A 180 -1.11 -0.87 -10.15
C SER A 180 -0.85 -0.96 -8.65
N GLY A 181 -0.78 0.17 -7.95
CA GLY A 181 -0.53 0.21 -6.50
C GLY A 181 -1.73 -0.23 -5.66
N PRO A 182 -2.86 0.51 -5.66
CA PRO A 182 -3.96 0.22 -4.73
C PRO A 182 -4.83 -0.98 -5.12
N ASP A 183 -5.04 -1.23 -6.41
CA ASP A 183 -5.99 -2.23 -6.87
C ASP A 183 -5.29 -3.55 -7.24
N TRP A 184 -4.42 -3.53 -8.24
CA TRP A 184 -3.76 -4.75 -8.72
C TRP A 184 -2.85 -5.38 -7.66
N SER A 185 -2.14 -4.59 -6.84
CA SER A 185 -1.36 -5.16 -5.74
C SER A 185 -2.23 -5.83 -4.69
N THR A 186 -3.44 -5.31 -4.44
CA THR A 186 -4.42 -5.95 -3.57
C THR A 186 -4.85 -7.30 -4.14
N PHE A 187 -5.21 -7.34 -5.43
CA PHE A 187 -5.55 -8.60 -6.09
C PHE A 187 -4.39 -9.59 -6.01
N CYS A 188 -3.17 -9.16 -6.29
CA CYS A 188 -1.99 -10.00 -6.14
C CYS A 188 -1.84 -10.54 -4.71
N SER A 189 -2.03 -9.69 -3.69
CA SER A 189 -1.98 -10.12 -2.29
C SER A 189 -3.01 -11.19 -1.97
N ASN A 190 -4.24 -11.03 -2.47
CA ASN A 190 -5.31 -12.00 -2.30
C ASN A 190 -5.01 -13.31 -3.03
N TRP A 191 -4.51 -13.21 -4.27
CA TRP A 191 -4.21 -14.36 -5.12
C TRP A 191 -3.00 -15.16 -4.65
N TYR A 192 -1.88 -14.54 -4.27
CA TYR A 192 -0.75 -15.32 -3.78
C TYR A 192 -1.05 -15.95 -2.41
N THR A 193 -1.95 -15.35 -1.62
CA THR A 193 -2.44 -15.98 -0.38
C THR A 193 -3.17 -17.29 -0.68
N GLN A 194 -4.03 -17.31 -1.69
CA GLN A 194 -4.71 -18.54 -2.12
C GLN A 194 -3.73 -19.56 -2.71
N TRP A 195 -2.80 -19.09 -3.54
CA TRP A 195 -1.78 -19.97 -4.10
C TRP A 195 -0.88 -20.58 -3.01
N GLU A 196 -0.44 -19.80 -2.05
CA GLU A 196 0.39 -20.27 -0.94
C GLU A 196 -0.35 -21.28 -0.04
N LEU A 197 -1.60 -21.01 0.31
CA LEU A 197 -2.38 -21.84 1.22
C LEU A 197 -2.91 -23.13 0.58
N TYR A 198 -3.29 -23.07 -0.69
CA TYR A 198 -4.03 -24.15 -1.33
C TYR A 198 -3.38 -24.69 -2.62
N GLY A 199 -2.32 -24.08 -3.09
CA GLY A 199 -1.65 -24.45 -4.35
C GLY A 199 -2.47 -24.12 -5.60
N ASP A 200 -3.44 -23.20 -5.51
CA ASP A 200 -4.33 -22.86 -6.63
C ASP A 200 -3.58 -22.04 -7.69
N THR A 201 -3.21 -22.73 -8.76
CA THR A 201 -2.42 -22.15 -9.86
C THR A 201 -3.19 -21.13 -10.69
N LYS A 202 -4.52 -21.13 -10.68
CA LYS A 202 -5.35 -20.11 -11.34
C LYS A 202 -4.93 -18.70 -10.89
N TYR A 203 -4.74 -18.52 -9.61
CA TYR A 203 -4.38 -17.22 -9.05
C TYR A 203 -2.92 -16.83 -9.36
N ARG A 204 -1.99 -17.78 -9.30
CA ARG A 204 -0.62 -17.57 -9.78
C ARG A 204 -0.60 -17.13 -11.24
N ASP A 205 -1.39 -17.79 -12.08
CA ASP A 205 -1.42 -17.51 -13.52
C ASP A 205 -2.00 -16.11 -13.81
N LYS A 206 -2.99 -15.63 -13.04
CA LYS A 206 -3.48 -14.24 -13.10
C LYS A 206 -2.40 -13.24 -12.72
N ILE A 207 -1.62 -13.50 -11.67
CA ILE A 207 -0.48 -12.67 -11.26
C ILE A 207 0.53 -12.58 -12.42
N GLN A 208 0.93 -13.73 -12.97
CA GLN A 208 1.91 -13.78 -14.06
C GLN A 208 1.42 -13.04 -15.31
N THR A 209 0.13 -13.17 -15.66
CA THR A 209 -0.48 -12.45 -16.78
C THR A 209 -0.34 -10.94 -16.60
N GLY A 210 -0.68 -10.40 -15.42
CA GLY A 210 -0.53 -8.97 -15.14
C GLY A 210 0.92 -8.51 -15.15
N ILE A 211 1.85 -9.31 -14.61
CA ILE A 211 3.30 -9.03 -14.67
C ILE A 211 3.78 -8.95 -16.12
N ASP A 212 3.38 -9.90 -16.96
CA ASP A 212 3.78 -9.94 -18.37
C ASP A 212 3.22 -8.75 -19.16
N ASP A 213 2.05 -8.24 -18.80
CA ASP A 213 1.51 -7.03 -19.41
C ASP A 213 2.23 -5.76 -18.91
N LEU A 214 2.57 -5.69 -17.63
CA LEU A 214 3.41 -4.60 -17.10
C LEU A 214 4.78 -4.55 -17.77
N LYS A 215 5.41 -5.69 -18.05
CA LYS A 215 6.68 -5.78 -18.78
C LYS A 215 6.59 -5.17 -20.19
N LYS A 216 5.42 -5.23 -20.84
CA LYS A 216 5.18 -4.68 -22.19
C LYS A 216 4.90 -3.18 -22.19
N ALA A 217 4.58 -2.56 -21.06
CA ALA A 217 4.37 -1.12 -21.00
C ALA A 217 5.69 -0.37 -21.31
N PRO A 218 5.62 0.85 -21.91
CA PRO A 218 6.80 1.53 -22.46
C PRO A 218 7.97 1.70 -21.49
N MET A 219 7.66 1.97 -20.23
CA MET A 219 8.63 2.08 -19.14
C MET A 219 8.24 1.16 -17.97
N ARG A 220 7.56 0.06 -18.26
CA ARG A 220 7.11 -0.91 -17.26
C ARG A 220 6.31 -0.22 -16.14
N LEU A 221 6.61 -0.46 -14.87
CA LEU A 221 5.96 0.19 -13.73
C LEU A 221 6.09 1.72 -13.71
N ILE A 222 7.10 2.28 -14.35
CA ILE A 222 7.30 3.73 -14.44
C ILE A 222 6.28 4.38 -15.36
N SER A 223 5.66 3.62 -16.26
CA SER A 223 4.71 4.12 -17.27
C SER A 223 3.46 4.79 -16.71
N GLY A 224 3.15 4.56 -15.44
CA GLY A 224 1.98 5.11 -14.76
C GLY A 224 1.22 4.07 -13.97
N SER A 225 0.18 4.55 -13.27
CA SER A 225 -0.59 3.71 -12.35
C SER A 225 -1.83 3.07 -12.96
N ASN A 226 -2.36 3.61 -14.07
CA ASN A 226 -3.69 3.26 -14.55
C ASN A 226 -3.65 2.30 -15.73
N PHE A 227 -4.45 1.25 -15.62
CA PHE A 227 -4.61 0.23 -16.64
C PHE A 227 -6.09 -0.09 -16.81
N GLU A 228 -6.53 -0.40 -18.04
CA GLU A 228 -7.73 -1.22 -18.20
C GLU A 228 -7.47 -2.62 -17.63
N TYR A 229 -8.52 -3.30 -17.19
CA TYR A 229 -8.39 -4.58 -16.53
C TYR A 229 -9.50 -5.55 -16.94
N ASP A 230 -9.13 -6.83 -17.11
CA ASP A 230 -10.07 -7.91 -17.34
C ASP A 230 -10.00 -8.92 -16.17
N PRO A 231 -11.01 -8.97 -15.29
CA PRO A 231 -11.05 -9.92 -14.18
C PRO A 231 -11.07 -11.39 -14.59
N GLU A 232 -11.58 -11.72 -15.78
CA GLU A 232 -11.63 -13.11 -16.23
C GLU A 232 -10.25 -13.66 -16.55
N THR A 233 -9.41 -12.86 -17.18
CA THR A 233 -8.10 -13.28 -17.67
C THR A 233 -6.92 -12.78 -16.82
N GLY A 234 -7.12 -11.73 -16.03
CA GLY A 234 -6.05 -11.04 -15.31
C GLY A 234 -5.25 -10.04 -16.16
N HIS A 235 -5.63 -9.82 -17.43
CA HIS A 235 -4.92 -8.91 -18.31
C HIS A 235 -5.03 -7.45 -17.89
N LEU A 236 -3.88 -6.73 -17.96
CA LEU A 236 -3.74 -5.29 -17.80
C LEU A 236 -3.50 -4.63 -19.15
N GLY A 237 -4.37 -3.69 -19.52
CA GLY A 237 -4.25 -2.88 -20.73
C GLY A 237 -3.64 -1.51 -20.41
N TYR A 238 -2.43 -1.22 -20.91
CA TYR A 238 -1.83 0.11 -20.73
C TYR A 238 -2.62 1.19 -21.46
N ILE A 239 -3.01 2.27 -20.77
CA ILE A 239 -3.84 3.36 -21.30
C ILE A 239 -3.13 4.71 -21.38
N GLY A 240 -1.83 4.73 -21.23
CA GLY A 240 -1.04 5.95 -21.29
C GLY A 240 -0.88 6.67 -19.95
N GLU A 241 -0.43 7.93 -20.01
CA GLU A 241 -0.18 8.74 -18.82
C GLU A 241 -1.45 8.91 -18.00
N SER A 242 -1.37 8.65 -16.71
CA SER A 242 -2.50 8.73 -15.80
C SER A 242 -2.90 10.17 -15.51
N ALA A 243 -4.12 10.55 -15.94
CA ALA A 243 -4.76 11.77 -15.48
C ALA A 243 -5.33 11.66 -14.05
N ALA A 244 -5.48 10.43 -13.55
CA ALA A 244 -6.29 10.12 -12.36
C ALA A 244 -5.43 9.73 -11.15
N GLY A 245 -4.51 10.52 -10.79
CA GLY A 245 -3.70 10.27 -9.60
C GLY A 245 -2.22 10.25 -9.92
N GLY A 246 -1.44 10.77 -9.07
CA GLY A 246 -0.01 10.92 -9.25
C GLY A 246 0.75 9.59 -9.25
N SER A 247 2.00 9.67 -9.55
CA SER A 247 2.96 8.55 -9.53
C SER A 247 3.00 7.76 -8.22
N HIS A 248 2.51 8.32 -7.11
CA HIS A 248 2.38 7.60 -5.84
C HIS A 248 1.41 6.41 -5.93
N LEU A 249 0.38 6.46 -6.78
CA LEU A 249 -0.55 5.34 -6.97
C LEU A 249 0.11 4.11 -7.65
N VAL A 250 1.33 4.22 -8.12
CA VAL A 250 2.11 3.04 -8.55
C VAL A 250 2.57 2.21 -7.36
N VAL A 251 2.97 2.84 -6.27
CA VAL A 251 3.68 2.20 -5.15
C VAL A 251 3.03 2.38 -3.77
N CYS A 252 1.81 2.91 -3.69
CA CYS A 252 1.13 3.10 -2.42
C CYS A 252 0.30 1.88 -1.99
N MET A 253 -0.24 1.97 -0.79
CA MET A 253 -1.26 1.06 -0.23
C MET A 253 -0.85 -0.41 -0.19
N GLY A 254 0.41 -0.68 0.17
CA GLY A 254 0.92 -2.04 0.31
C GLY A 254 1.49 -2.66 -0.97
N GLY A 255 1.49 -1.94 -2.09
CA GLY A 255 2.05 -2.42 -3.35
C GLY A 255 3.50 -2.92 -3.24
N PRO A 256 4.45 -2.12 -2.72
CA PRO A 256 5.83 -2.56 -2.57
C PRO A 256 6.00 -3.83 -1.75
N GLN A 257 5.26 -3.98 -0.66
CA GLN A 257 5.30 -5.16 0.20
C GLN A 257 4.86 -6.40 -0.57
N THR A 258 3.72 -6.31 -1.26
CA THR A 258 3.20 -7.40 -2.10
C THR A 258 4.18 -7.78 -3.21
N TRP A 259 4.75 -6.81 -3.91
CA TRP A 259 5.64 -7.10 -5.05
C TRP A 259 7.00 -7.63 -4.62
N MET A 260 7.54 -7.19 -3.48
CA MET A 260 8.77 -7.77 -2.94
C MET A 260 8.57 -9.22 -2.49
N GLU A 261 7.42 -9.57 -1.89
CA GLU A 261 7.07 -10.95 -1.58
C GLU A 261 6.92 -11.78 -2.86
N LEU A 262 6.25 -11.26 -3.89
CA LEU A 262 6.13 -11.92 -5.18
C LEU A 262 7.47 -12.11 -5.88
N ALA A 263 8.40 -11.15 -5.78
CA ALA A 263 9.72 -11.27 -6.36
C ALA A 263 10.54 -12.42 -5.75
N ASP A 264 10.28 -12.75 -4.49
CA ASP A 264 10.89 -13.90 -3.82
C ASP A 264 10.18 -15.22 -4.14
N LEU A 265 8.87 -15.19 -4.40
CA LEU A 265 8.06 -16.38 -4.71
C LEU A 265 8.12 -16.80 -6.18
N LEU A 266 8.27 -15.84 -7.09
CA LEU A 266 8.33 -16.08 -8.53
C LEU A 266 9.77 -16.19 -8.98
N ASP A 267 10.10 -17.21 -9.75
CA ASP A 267 11.39 -17.32 -10.44
C ASP A 267 11.36 -16.53 -11.76
N ASP A 268 11.19 -15.20 -11.62
CA ASP A 268 11.08 -14.26 -12.74
C ASP A 268 12.12 -13.12 -12.61
N PRO A 269 13.32 -13.29 -13.19
CA PRO A 269 14.37 -12.27 -13.15
C PRO A 269 13.94 -10.92 -13.76
N GLU A 270 13.12 -10.97 -14.80
CA GLU A 270 12.62 -9.75 -15.47
C GLU A 270 11.67 -8.94 -14.59
N PHE A 271 10.87 -9.63 -13.77
CA PHE A 271 10.05 -8.96 -12.75
C PHE A 271 10.92 -8.30 -11.69
N ARG A 272 11.96 -8.98 -11.21
CA ARG A 272 12.94 -8.37 -10.27
C ARG A 272 13.60 -7.15 -10.88
N ASP A 273 14.07 -7.24 -12.14
CA ASP A 273 14.65 -6.10 -12.85
C ASP A 273 13.67 -4.93 -12.99
N MET A 274 12.38 -5.20 -13.18
CA MET A 274 11.35 -4.17 -13.25
C MET A 274 11.21 -3.43 -11.92
N LEU A 275 11.26 -4.12 -10.79
CA LEU A 275 11.23 -3.51 -9.46
C LEU A 275 12.50 -2.69 -9.19
N ILE A 276 13.67 -3.22 -9.56
CA ILE A 276 14.96 -2.51 -9.45
C ILE A 276 14.95 -1.25 -10.31
N GLN A 277 14.48 -1.34 -11.53
CA GLN A 277 14.33 -0.19 -12.44
C GLN A 277 13.48 0.91 -11.82
N TYR A 278 12.32 0.55 -11.26
CA TYR A 278 11.43 1.50 -10.61
C TYR A 278 12.10 2.17 -9.40
N GLY A 279 12.68 1.39 -8.50
CA GLY A 279 13.32 1.90 -7.29
C GLY A 279 14.53 2.79 -7.59
N SER A 280 15.31 2.43 -8.61
CA SER A 280 16.47 3.22 -9.04
C SER A 280 16.09 4.53 -9.76
N PHE A 281 15.00 4.51 -10.52
CA PHE A 281 14.51 5.68 -11.26
C PHE A 281 14.03 6.80 -10.33
N TYR A 282 13.46 6.43 -9.22
CA TYR A 282 12.61 7.34 -8.46
C TYR A 282 13.33 8.56 -7.87
N TYR A 283 14.56 8.37 -7.39
CA TYR A 283 15.38 9.44 -6.82
C TYR A 283 16.36 10.09 -7.82
N LEU A 284 16.22 9.79 -9.12
CA LEU A 284 16.97 10.50 -10.15
C LEU A 284 16.57 11.99 -10.17
N PRO A 285 17.50 12.88 -10.53
CA PRO A 285 17.16 14.27 -10.84
C PRO A 285 16.11 14.38 -11.94
N GLU A 286 15.28 15.39 -11.90
CA GLU A 286 14.19 15.65 -12.86
C GLU A 286 14.62 15.56 -14.32
N GLU A 287 15.73 16.19 -14.66
CA GLU A 287 16.28 16.18 -16.00
C GLU A 287 16.63 14.76 -16.46
N GLU A 288 17.21 13.99 -15.56
CA GLU A 288 17.58 12.61 -15.83
C GLU A 288 16.33 11.73 -15.98
N LYS A 289 15.31 11.91 -15.15
CA LYS A 289 14.01 11.22 -15.30
C LYS A 289 13.41 11.47 -16.68
N ARG A 290 13.42 12.71 -17.15
CA ARG A 290 12.92 13.06 -18.49
C ARG A 290 13.74 12.41 -19.60
N ARG A 291 15.07 12.42 -19.46
CA ARG A 291 15.97 11.82 -20.42
C ARG A 291 15.78 10.30 -20.53
N VAL A 292 15.77 9.62 -19.40
CA VAL A 292 15.65 8.15 -19.35
C VAL A 292 14.27 7.69 -19.82
N SER A 293 13.22 8.45 -19.51
CA SER A 293 11.86 8.13 -19.92
C SER A 293 11.48 8.61 -21.32
N ASN A 294 12.40 9.20 -22.10
CA ASN A 294 12.10 9.84 -23.40
C ASN A 294 10.94 10.84 -23.33
N GLY A 295 10.83 11.57 -22.19
CA GLY A 295 9.79 12.55 -21.97
C GLY A 295 8.43 11.96 -21.56
N LEU A 296 8.32 10.66 -21.35
CA LEU A 296 7.09 10.04 -20.83
C LEU A 296 6.72 10.60 -19.46
N ILE A 297 7.72 10.77 -18.59
CA ILE A 297 7.54 11.36 -17.26
C ILE A 297 7.82 12.85 -17.35
N LYS A 298 6.78 13.67 -17.23
CA LYS A 298 6.83 15.12 -17.48
C LYS A 298 6.98 15.98 -16.22
N GLY A 299 6.85 15.42 -15.03
CA GLY A 299 6.83 16.19 -13.79
C GLY A 299 7.69 15.64 -12.68
N SER A 300 7.88 16.44 -11.63
CA SER A 300 8.56 16.05 -10.39
C SER A 300 7.81 15.01 -9.56
N GLY A 301 6.61 14.84 -9.86
CA GLY A 301 5.64 13.80 -9.66
C GLY A 301 5.47 13.18 -8.29
N PHE A 302 6.34 13.30 -7.30
CA PHE A 302 6.08 12.60 -6.04
C PHE A 302 5.76 13.56 -4.90
N VAL A 303 4.47 13.62 -4.59
CA VAL A 303 3.97 14.37 -3.43
C VAL A 303 4.51 13.76 -2.13
N TYR A 304 4.77 12.44 -2.12
CA TYR A 304 5.23 11.71 -0.95
C TYR A 304 6.47 10.87 -1.27
N PRO A 305 7.69 11.45 -1.29
CA PRO A 305 8.92 10.73 -1.66
C PRO A 305 9.19 9.47 -0.83
N TYR A 306 8.79 9.47 0.45
CA TYR A 306 8.95 8.32 1.34
C TYR A 306 8.17 7.07 0.89
N MET A 307 7.09 7.22 0.11
CA MET A 307 6.33 6.06 -0.39
C MET A 307 7.15 5.20 -1.37
N ALA A 308 8.09 5.81 -2.10
CA ALA A 308 9.00 5.07 -2.97
C ALA A 308 10.19 4.45 -2.24
N SER A 309 10.38 4.77 -0.96
CA SER A 309 11.58 4.38 -0.21
C SER A 309 11.74 2.87 -0.11
N ALA A 310 10.66 2.10 0.02
CA ALA A 310 10.72 0.64 0.06
C ALA A 310 11.31 0.07 -1.25
N MET A 311 10.82 0.54 -2.40
CA MET A 311 11.31 0.12 -3.71
C MET A 311 12.74 0.57 -3.97
N ALA A 312 13.09 1.79 -3.56
CA ALA A 312 14.44 2.30 -3.70
C ALA A 312 15.44 1.57 -2.79
N ALA A 313 15.02 1.19 -1.57
CA ALA A 313 15.83 0.37 -0.67
C ALA A 313 16.06 -1.04 -1.25
N TYR A 314 15.01 -1.63 -1.81
CA TYR A 314 15.12 -2.91 -2.53
C TYR A 314 16.13 -2.80 -3.68
N ALA A 315 15.98 -1.81 -4.55
CA ALA A 315 16.90 -1.58 -5.67
C ALA A 315 18.33 -1.35 -5.20
N ALA A 316 18.52 -0.56 -4.13
CA ALA A 316 19.85 -0.31 -3.56
C ALA A 316 20.51 -1.59 -3.05
N ARG A 317 19.75 -2.46 -2.40
CA ARG A 317 20.22 -3.76 -1.90
C ARG A 317 20.62 -4.69 -3.06
N GLU A 318 19.73 -4.86 -4.03
CA GLU A 318 19.96 -5.77 -5.16
C GLU A 318 21.11 -5.35 -6.07
N THR A 319 21.43 -4.05 -6.12
CA THR A 319 22.51 -3.50 -6.97
C THR A 319 23.76 -3.09 -6.20
N ASP A 320 23.83 -3.30 -4.88
CA ASP A 320 24.87 -2.76 -3.97
C ASP A 320 25.12 -1.26 -4.17
N ASN A 321 24.05 -0.50 -4.44
CA ASN A 321 24.12 0.94 -4.69
C ASN A 321 24.05 1.71 -3.38
N ARG A 322 25.22 2.00 -2.79
CA ARG A 322 25.32 2.73 -1.52
C ARG A 322 24.83 4.17 -1.58
N MET A 323 24.97 4.84 -2.73
CA MET A 323 24.46 6.20 -2.89
C MET A 323 22.94 6.23 -2.87
N LEU A 324 22.29 5.28 -3.53
CA LEU A 324 20.84 5.14 -3.49
C LEU A 324 20.37 4.79 -2.08
N ALA A 325 21.04 3.89 -1.38
CA ALA A 325 20.75 3.56 0.01
C ALA A 325 20.84 4.80 0.92
N TYR A 326 21.86 5.61 0.74
CA TYR A 326 22.02 6.87 1.47
C TYR A 326 20.87 7.84 1.20
N GLN A 327 20.47 8.01 -0.06
CA GLN A 327 19.33 8.86 -0.42
C GLN A 327 18.03 8.38 0.22
N VAL A 328 17.80 7.06 0.26
CA VAL A 328 16.64 6.46 0.94
C VAL A 328 16.62 6.84 2.42
N TRP A 329 17.75 6.66 3.10
CA TRP A 329 17.86 7.04 4.51
C TRP A 329 17.63 8.52 4.74
N GLN A 330 18.14 9.38 3.87
CA GLN A 330 17.88 10.81 3.95
C GLN A 330 16.39 11.14 3.87
N VAL A 331 15.67 10.54 2.93
CA VAL A 331 14.23 10.75 2.76
C VAL A 331 13.43 10.26 3.97
N LEU A 332 13.77 9.07 4.48
CA LEU A 332 13.07 8.48 5.63
C LEU A 332 13.30 9.28 6.92
N VAL A 333 14.54 9.64 7.21
CA VAL A 333 14.89 10.44 8.40
C VAL A 333 14.22 11.81 8.34
N HIS A 334 14.23 12.46 7.17
CA HIS A 334 13.58 13.76 6.98
C HIS A 334 12.06 13.66 7.19
N SER A 335 11.43 12.63 6.62
CA SER A 335 10.00 12.39 6.80
C SER A 335 9.64 12.12 8.27
N LEU A 336 10.41 11.26 8.94
CA LEU A 336 10.18 10.91 10.34
C LEU A 336 10.40 12.09 11.29
N ALA A 337 11.34 13.00 10.97
CA ALA A 337 11.57 14.23 11.73
C ALA A 337 10.46 15.27 11.56
N GLY A 338 9.44 15.03 10.72
CA GLY A 338 8.35 15.96 10.47
C GLY A 338 8.78 17.30 9.86
N LYS A 339 9.97 17.36 9.25
CA LYS A 339 10.50 18.58 8.65
C LYS A 339 9.87 18.83 7.28
N ASP A 340 9.44 20.06 7.07
CA ASP A 340 8.84 20.47 5.80
C ASP A 340 9.88 20.38 4.67
N LYS A 341 9.41 20.21 3.44
CA LYS A 341 10.22 20.07 2.23
C LYS A 341 11.26 21.18 2.03
N ASN A 342 11.06 22.32 2.68
CA ASN A 342 11.90 23.53 2.55
C ASN A 342 12.90 23.71 3.70
N GLU A 343 12.83 22.93 4.76
CA GLU A 343 13.83 22.98 5.82
C GLU A 343 14.95 22.00 5.49
N GLY A 344 16.15 22.52 5.33
CA GLY A 344 17.32 21.71 5.03
C GLY A 344 17.52 20.60 6.06
N PHE A 345 18.03 19.47 5.61
CA PHE A 345 18.40 18.32 6.43
C PHE A 345 19.16 18.79 7.68
N ASP A 346 18.77 18.28 8.83
CA ASP A 346 19.60 18.41 10.03
C ASP A 346 20.88 17.60 9.83
N LYS A 347 21.89 18.31 9.37
CA LYS A 347 23.20 17.72 9.04
C LYS A 347 23.87 17.03 10.23
N GLU A 348 23.44 17.33 11.46
CA GLU A 348 24.00 16.69 12.66
C GLU A 348 23.47 15.28 12.85
N ILE A 349 22.21 15.00 12.50
CA ILE A 349 21.66 13.65 12.57
C ILE A 349 22.38 12.72 11.59
N ILE A 350 22.81 13.23 10.44
CA ILE A 350 23.41 12.43 9.36
C ILE A 350 24.94 12.43 9.39
N LYS A 351 25.58 13.45 9.95
CA LYS A 351 27.05 13.54 10.02
C LYS A 351 27.73 12.46 10.86
N ASN A 352 27.00 11.73 11.65
CA ASN A 352 27.52 10.68 12.52
C ASN A 352 27.37 9.26 11.94
N TYR A 353 27.07 9.16 10.66
CA TYR A 353 26.88 7.90 9.87
C TYR A 353 27.62 7.96 8.50
#